data_36045b2ab697bbff6440d850c198af7c
#
_entry.id   36045b2ab697bbff6440d850c198af7c
#
_cell.length_a   1.000
_cell.length_b   1.000
_cell.length_c   1.000
_cell.angle_alpha   90.00
_cell.angle_beta   90.00
_cell.angle_gamma   90.00
#
_symmetry.space_group_name_H-M   'P 1'
#
loop_
_entity.id
_entity.type
_entity.pdbx_description
1 polymer ?
#
loop_
_entity_poly.entity_id
_entity_poly.type
_entity_poly.pdbx_seq_one_letter_code
_entity_poly.pdbx_strand_id
1 'polypeptide(L)' 'MMTINLKVTGMTCGHCEKAVTQAIRSLDSAAEISIDRDTNRVTIQTPIEPARLIAAISDEGYPTSIE' A
#
# COMPACT_ATOMS: atom_id res chain seq x y z
N MET A 1 -3.68 10.22 12.91
CA MET A 1 -3.56 9.67 11.55
C MET A 1 -2.30 10.18 10.89
N MET A 2 -1.51 9.30 10.31
CA MET A 2 -0.28 9.68 9.64
C MET A 2 -0.40 9.46 8.14
N THR A 3 0.26 10.31 7.37
CA THR A 3 0.38 10.10 5.93
C THR A 3 1.66 9.32 5.67
N ILE A 4 1.51 8.16 5.04
CA ILE A 4 2.62 7.24 4.78
C ILE A 4 2.76 7.08 3.28
N ASN A 5 3.96 7.31 2.76
CA ASN A 5 4.27 7.11 1.36
C ASN A 5 5.13 5.86 1.21
N LEU A 6 4.64 4.92 0.42
CA LEU A 6 5.35 3.67 0.15
C LEU A 6 5.61 3.55 -1.34
N LYS A 7 6.69 2.90 -1.68
CA LYS A 7 6.98 2.52 -3.06
C LYS A 7 6.70 1.03 -3.20
N VAL A 8 5.78 0.69 -4.10
CA VAL A 8 5.35 -0.68 -4.33
C VAL A 8 5.68 -1.06 -5.76
N THR A 9 6.53 -2.06 -5.92
CA THR A 9 6.97 -2.52 -7.24
C THR A 9 6.04 -3.62 -7.76
N GLY A 10 5.79 -3.62 -9.06
CA GLY A 10 5.01 -4.68 -9.69
C GLY A 10 3.53 -4.39 -9.85
N MET A 11 3.07 -3.19 -9.52
CA MET A 11 1.69 -2.78 -9.78
C MET A 11 1.53 -2.42 -11.24
N THR A 12 1.21 -3.40 -12.08
CA THR A 12 1.15 -3.19 -13.51
C THR A 12 -0.26 -3.11 -14.08
N CYS A 13 -1.28 -3.35 -13.25
CA CYS A 13 -2.67 -3.33 -13.71
C CYS A 13 -3.63 -3.05 -12.55
N GLY A 14 -4.91 -2.90 -12.88
CA GLY A 14 -5.95 -2.64 -11.87
C GLY A 14 -6.10 -3.75 -10.84
N HIS A 15 -5.81 -4.99 -11.20
CA HIS A 15 -5.83 -6.11 -10.27
C HIS A 15 -4.79 -5.94 -9.17
N CYS A 16 -3.62 -5.43 -9.54
CA CYS A 16 -2.55 -5.19 -8.58
C CYS A 16 -2.93 -4.09 -7.61
N GLU A 17 -3.53 -3.00 -8.10
CA GLU A 17 -4.03 -1.93 -7.23
C GLU A 17 -5.05 -2.48 -6.24
N LYS A 18 -5.96 -3.32 -6.71
CA LYS A 18 -6.99 -3.89 -5.87
C LYS A 18 -6.40 -4.79 -4.79
N ALA A 19 -5.42 -5.62 -5.14
CA ALA A 19 -4.76 -6.51 -4.18
C ALA A 19 -4.04 -5.69 -3.09
N VAL A 20 -3.32 -4.65 -3.48
CA VAL A 20 -2.64 -3.76 -2.53
C VAL A 20 -3.65 -3.07 -1.63
N THR A 21 -4.72 -2.54 -2.20
CA THR A 21 -5.78 -1.87 -1.44
C THR A 21 -6.40 -2.82 -0.42
N GLN A 22 -6.70 -4.05 -0.82
CA GLN A 22 -7.29 -5.04 0.09
C GLN A 22 -6.33 -5.41 1.22
N ALA A 23 -5.05 -5.55 0.91
CA ALA A 23 -4.04 -5.84 1.93
C ALA A 23 -4.01 -4.75 3.01
N ILE A 24 -4.05 -3.49 2.59
CA ILE A 24 -4.06 -2.37 3.52
C ILE A 24 -5.36 -2.32 4.31
N ARG A 25 -6.49 -2.51 3.67
CA ARG A 25 -7.80 -2.44 4.33
C ARG A 25 -8.05 -3.62 5.26
N SER A 26 -7.32 -4.70 5.10
CA SER A 26 -7.40 -5.80 6.06
C SER A 26 -6.81 -5.42 7.42
N LEU A 27 -5.91 -4.44 7.44
CA LEU A 27 -5.32 -3.91 8.67
C LEU A 27 -6.12 -2.72 9.21
N ASP A 28 -6.64 -1.88 8.31
CA ASP A 28 -7.42 -0.70 8.67
C ASP A 28 -8.47 -0.45 7.58
N SER A 29 -9.70 -0.83 7.83
CA SER A 29 -10.79 -0.70 6.85
C SER A 29 -11.14 0.76 6.56
N ALA A 30 -10.76 1.68 7.44
CA ALA A 30 -11.02 3.11 7.27
C ALA A 30 -9.85 3.87 6.64
N ALA A 31 -8.77 3.18 6.27
CA ALA A 31 -7.59 3.82 5.68
C ALA A 31 -7.95 4.50 4.36
N GLU A 32 -7.41 5.70 4.16
CA GLU A 32 -7.50 6.39 2.87
C GLU A 32 -6.28 6.04 2.05
N ILE A 33 -6.50 5.57 0.84
CA ILE A 33 -5.45 5.02 -0.01
C ILE A 33 -5.49 5.72 -1.35
N SER A 34 -4.33 6.21 -1.79
CA SER A 34 -4.14 6.79 -3.11
C SER A 34 -2.99 6.07 -3.80
N ILE A 35 -3.23 5.52 -4.97
CA ILE A 35 -2.24 4.75 -5.70
C ILE A 35 -1.90 5.46 -7.01
N ASP A 36 -0.60 5.68 -7.24
CA ASP A 36 -0.08 6.21 -8.48
C ASP A 36 0.82 5.16 -9.13
N ARG A 37 0.31 4.50 -10.16
CA ARG A 37 1.06 3.43 -10.84
C ARG A 37 2.20 3.96 -11.69
N ASP A 38 2.13 5.20 -12.13
CA ASP A 38 3.19 5.79 -12.94
C ASP A 38 4.50 5.91 -12.16
N THR A 39 4.38 6.19 -10.86
CA THR A 39 5.54 6.33 -9.97
C THR A 39 5.69 5.17 -9.00
N ASN A 40 4.80 4.19 -9.06
CA ASN A 40 4.73 3.06 -8.11
C ASN A 40 4.57 3.53 -6.66
N ARG A 41 3.90 4.66 -6.46
CA ARG A 41 3.73 5.24 -5.14
C ARG A 41 2.34 4.93 -4.58
N VAL A 42 2.31 4.53 -3.32
CA VAL A 42 1.06 4.37 -2.57
C VAL A 42 1.10 5.31 -1.38
N THR A 43 0.12 6.21 -1.31
CA THR A 43 -0.03 7.14 -0.20
C THR A 43 -1.19 6.67 0.66
N ILE A 44 -0.95 6.49 1.96
CA ILE A 44 -1.93 5.93 2.87
C ILE A 44 -2.08 6.85 4.07
N GLN A 45 -3.32 7.16 4.44
CA GLN A 45 -3.63 7.88 5.68
C GLN A 45 -4.21 6.89 6.67
N THR A 46 -3.46 6.56 7.71
CA THR A 46 -3.80 5.52 8.66
C THR A 46 -2.97 5.67 9.94
N PRO A 47 -3.47 5.21 11.11
CA PRO A 47 -2.66 5.12 12.32
C PRO A 47 -1.77 3.87 12.36
N ILE A 48 -1.89 2.97 11.39
CA ILE A 48 -1.10 1.73 11.36
C ILE A 48 0.36 2.05 11.06
N GLU A 49 1.27 1.32 11.71
CA GLU A 49 2.71 1.51 11.48
C GLU A 49 3.12 1.09 10.08
N PRO A 50 4.06 1.85 9.45
CA PRO A 50 4.51 1.53 8.08
C PRO A 50 5.03 0.10 7.93
N ALA A 51 5.72 -0.43 8.94
CA ALA A 51 6.27 -1.79 8.88
C ALA A 51 5.17 -2.84 8.68
N ARG A 52 4.01 -2.64 9.31
CA ARG A 52 2.87 -3.56 9.16
C ARG A 52 2.26 -3.47 7.77
N LEU A 53 2.17 -2.27 7.23
CA LEU A 53 1.68 -2.06 5.87
C LEU A 53 2.60 -2.71 4.85
N ILE A 54 3.90 -2.53 5.02
CA ILE A 54 4.90 -3.14 4.15
C ILE A 54 4.80 -4.66 4.18
N ALA A 55 4.67 -5.24 5.36
CA ALA A 55 4.55 -6.69 5.51
C ALA A 55 3.29 -7.21 4.80
N ALA A 56 2.16 -6.54 4.97
CA ALA A 56 0.90 -6.94 4.36
C ALA A 56 0.97 -6.88 2.84
N ILE A 57 1.54 -5.82 2.29
CA ILE A 57 1.65 -5.65 0.83
C ILE A 57 2.67 -6.64 0.27
N SER A 58 3.79 -6.83 0.96
CA SER A 58 4.82 -7.78 0.52
C SER A 58 4.29 -9.21 0.50
N ASP A 59 3.41 -9.57 1.43
CA ASP A 59 2.79 -10.89 1.45
C ASP A 59 1.92 -11.15 0.22
N GLU A 60 1.45 -10.10 -0.44
CA GLU A 60 0.70 -10.23 -1.70
C GLU A 60 1.62 -10.41 -2.90
N GLY A 61 2.93 -10.41 -2.70
CA GLY A 61 3.91 -10.59 -3.76
C GLY A 61 4.43 -9.30 -4.37
N TYR A 62 4.21 -8.15 -3.73
CA TYR A 62 4.67 -6.86 -4.22
C TYR A 62 5.78 -6.31 -3.34
N PRO A 63 7.03 -6.27 -3.82
CA PRO A 63 8.12 -5.67 -3.05
C PRO A 63 7.78 -4.21 -2.69
N THR A 64 7.90 -3.88 -1.41
CA THR A 64 7.46 -2.59 -0.87
C THR A 64 8.56 -1.99 0.00
N SER A 65 8.77 -0.69 -0.14
CA SER A 65 9.73 0.04 0.69
C SER A 65 9.14 1.40 1.07
N ILE A 66 9.69 1.99 2.14
CA ILE A 66 9.32 3.35 2.53
C ILE A 66 9.98 4.31 1.54
N GLU A 67 9.20 5.26 1.07
CA GLU A 67 9.71 6.28 0.18
C GLU A 67 10.28 7.48 0.92
#